data_03d051059cf4c545a8bcbae95217a726
#
_entry.id   03d051059cf4c545a8bcbae95217a726
#
_cell.length_a   1.000
_cell.length_b   1.000
_cell.length_c   1.000
_cell.angle_alpha   90.00
_cell.angle_beta   90.00
_cell.angle_gamma   90.00
#
_symmetry.space_group_name_H-M   'P 1'
#
loop_
_entity.id
_entity.type
_entity.pdbx_description
1 polymer ?
#
loop_
_entity_poly.entity_id
_entity_poly.type
_entity_poly.pdbx_seq_one_letter_code
_entity_poly.pdbx_strand_id
1 'polypeptide(L)'
;MPITLPSNLPAFEILKREGVMVMAPDRAARQDIRPLRIALLNLMPKKIQTENQFARLIGATPLQIDLSLIRMSDHESRHTAADHLESFYRPFNEVAASGERFDGLIVTGAPIEHLPYDQVTYWDELRRVFDWTRTHVHSTFGVCWGGMAMAWHFHGLPKHMLDDKAFGCFRHRNLAPFSPYLRGFSDDVLIPVSRWPEVRQSDIDARGELQTLLASEQVGPCLVEDAAARRLYIFNHLEYDSTTLKDEYDRDVAAGTPIEVPANYYPDDDPSRTPMNRWRSHAHLLYGNWINEIYQTTPFDLAGIGQE
;
A
#
# COMPACT_ATOMS: atom_id res chain seq x y z
N MET A 1 18.02 -7.81 7.66
CA MET A 1 17.43 -8.88 8.50
C MET A 1 16.17 -9.39 7.82
N PRO A 2 15.69 -10.61 8.10
CA PRO A 2 14.59 -11.20 7.35
C PRO A 2 13.21 -10.67 7.80
N ILE A 3 12.24 -10.68 6.85
CA ILE A 3 10.83 -10.53 7.21
C ILE A 3 10.32 -11.82 7.87
N THR A 4 9.57 -11.69 8.96
CA THR A 4 8.97 -12.82 9.66
C THR A 4 7.60 -13.15 9.07
N LEU A 5 7.44 -14.35 8.57
CA LEU A 5 6.20 -14.86 7.98
C LEU A 5 5.94 -16.30 8.45
N PRO A 6 4.67 -16.72 8.56
CA PRO A 6 4.33 -18.13 8.75
C PRO A 6 4.94 -18.98 7.64
N SER A 7 5.58 -20.12 7.97
CA SER A 7 6.26 -20.96 6.98
C SER A 7 5.31 -21.61 5.96
N ASN A 8 4.03 -21.71 6.28
CA ASN A 8 2.97 -22.21 5.40
C ASN A 8 2.25 -21.10 4.61
N LEU A 9 2.60 -19.83 4.79
CA LEU A 9 2.09 -18.74 3.97
C LEU A 9 2.68 -18.85 2.56
N PRO A 10 1.89 -18.77 1.47
CA PRO A 10 2.39 -18.84 0.10
C PRO A 10 3.53 -17.85 -0.19
N ALA A 11 3.46 -16.64 0.38
CA ALA A 11 4.50 -15.62 0.28
C ALA A 11 5.86 -16.11 0.78
N PHE A 12 5.93 -17.01 1.78
CA PHE A 12 7.19 -17.48 2.36
C PHE A 12 8.10 -18.13 1.30
N GLU A 13 7.57 -19.09 0.54
CA GLU A 13 8.36 -19.80 -0.49
C GLU A 13 8.55 -18.95 -1.76
N ILE A 14 7.61 -18.08 -2.09
CA ILE A 14 7.73 -17.18 -3.25
C ILE A 14 8.87 -16.19 -3.02
N LEU A 15 8.86 -15.48 -1.90
CA LEU A 15 9.88 -14.49 -1.56
C LEU A 15 11.26 -15.10 -1.40
N LYS A 16 11.35 -16.31 -0.81
CA LYS A 16 12.61 -17.04 -0.68
C LYS A 16 13.23 -17.37 -2.04
N ARG A 17 12.41 -17.76 -3.03
CA ARG A 17 12.86 -17.98 -4.42
C ARG A 17 13.31 -16.70 -5.11
N GLU A 18 12.73 -15.57 -4.76
CA GLU A 18 13.09 -14.23 -5.27
C GLU A 18 14.34 -13.64 -4.58
N GLY A 19 14.93 -14.35 -3.62
CA GLY A 19 16.11 -13.88 -2.90
C GLY A 19 15.81 -12.92 -1.74
N VAL A 20 14.54 -12.73 -1.36
CA VAL A 20 14.16 -11.98 -0.17
C VAL A 20 14.44 -12.85 1.06
N MET A 21 15.06 -12.26 2.09
CA MET A 21 15.35 -12.98 3.33
C MET A 21 14.07 -13.11 4.17
N VAL A 22 13.54 -14.33 4.24
CA VAL A 22 12.36 -14.67 5.06
C VAL A 22 12.76 -15.52 6.26
N MET A 23 12.03 -15.40 7.36
CA MET A 23 12.28 -16.14 8.60
C MET A 23 10.95 -16.64 9.19
N ALA A 24 10.94 -17.88 9.69
CA ALA A 24 9.81 -18.42 10.43
C ALA A 24 9.75 -17.82 11.85
N PRO A 25 8.55 -17.67 12.45
CA PRO A 25 8.36 -17.02 13.77
C PRO A 25 9.17 -17.66 14.89
N ASP A 26 9.28 -18.99 14.92
CA ASP A 26 10.04 -19.74 15.92
C ASP A 26 11.55 -19.44 15.89
N ARG A 27 12.07 -19.12 14.70
CA ARG A 27 13.46 -18.70 14.53
C ARG A 27 13.65 -17.25 14.90
N ALA A 28 12.70 -16.39 14.56
CA ALA A 28 12.72 -14.96 14.89
C ALA A 28 12.71 -14.74 16.42
N ALA A 29 11.89 -15.51 17.14
CA ALA A 29 11.77 -15.44 18.61
C ALA A 29 13.07 -15.80 19.37
N ARG A 30 14.06 -16.38 18.71
CA ARG A 30 15.37 -16.70 19.31
C ARG A 30 16.39 -15.56 19.16
N GLN A 31 16.01 -14.46 18.51
CA GLN A 31 16.88 -13.30 18.35
C GLN A 31 16.54 -12.27 19.42
N ASP A 32 17.56 -11.72 20.07
CA ASP A 32 17.40 -10.66 21.09
C ASP A 32 17.28 -9.28 20.43
N ILE A 33 16.21 -9.10 19.64
CA ILE A 33 15.87 -7.85 18.98
C ILE A 33 14.35 -7.68 18.96
N ARG A 34 13.88 -6.44 19.05
CA ARG A 34 12.47 -6.13 18.81
C ARG A 34 12.22 -5.97 17.31
N PRO A 35 11.51 -6.89 16.65
CA PRO A 35 11.12 -6.68 15.27
C PRO A 35 10.13 -5.51 15.16
N LEU A 36 10.14 -4.83 14.01
CA LEU A 36 9.10 -3.86 13.69
C LEU A 36 7.81 -4.60 13.36
N ARG A 37 6.73 -4.26 14.03
CA ARG A 37 5.40 -4.83 13.82
C ARG A 37 4.67 -4.04 12.76
N ILE A 38 4.59 -4.59 11.56
CA ILE A 38 3.88 -3.98 10.44
C ILE A 38 2.59 -4.75 10.17
N ALA A 39 1.47 -4.02 10.13
CA ALA A 39 0.19 -4.58 9.75
C ALA A 39 -0.13 -4.26 8.29
N LEU A 40 -0.79 -5.19 7.58
CA LEU A 40 -1.34 -5.01 6.25
C LEU A 40 -2.84 -5.24 6.29
N LEU A 41 -3.64 -4.17 6.24
CA LEU A 41 -5.07 -4.25 6.00
C LEU A 41 -5.30 -4.45 4.51
N ASN A 42 -5.57 -5.70 4.13
CA ASN A 42 -5.68 -6.10 2.74
C ASN A 42 -7.14 -6.09 2.28
N LEU A 43 -7.52 -5.05 1.54
CA LEU A 43 -8.87 -4.86 0.98
C LEU A 43 -9.00 -5.43 -0.44
N MET A 44 -7.88 -5.87 -1.05
CA MET A 44 -7.87 -6.42 -2.42
C MET A 44 -8.54 -7.79 -2.48
N PRO A 45 -9.24 -8.11 -3.60
CA PRO A 45 -9.87 -9.42 -3.77
C PRO A 45 -8.86 -10.56 -3.94
N LYS A 46 -7.77 -10.35 -4.68
CA LYS A 46 -6.68 -11.32 -4.89
C LYS A 46 -5.62 -11.18 -3.78
N LYS A 47 -5.97 -11.60 -2.55
CA LYS A 47 -5.15 -11.33 -1.36
C LYS A 47 -3.73 -11.89 -1.45
N ILE A 48 -3.54 -13.10 -1.93
CA ILE A 48 -2.22 -13.74 -2.05
C ILE A 48 -1.28 -12.94 -2.96
N GLN A 49 -1.77 -12.40 -4.07
CA GLN A 49 -0.96 -11.55 -4.95
C GLN A 49 -0.51 -10.29 -4.22
N THR A 50 -1.43 -9.63 -3.54
CA THR A 50 -1.18 -8.41 -2.77
C THR A 50 -0.21 -8.65 -1.61
N GLU A 51 -0.36 -9.76 -0.89
CA GLU A 51 0.57 -10.19 0.16
C GLU A 51 2.01 -10.29 -0.37
N ASN A 52 2.19 -10.96 -1.52
CA ASN A 52 3.51 -11.11 -2.14
C ASN A 52 4.12 -9.76 -2.53
N GLN A 53 3.30 -8.87 -3.10
CA GLN A 53 3.73 -7.53 -3.52
C GLN A 53 4.24 -6.70 -2.34
N PHE A 54 3.45 -6.57 -1.28
CA PHE A 54 3.84 -5.78 -0.12
C PHE A 54 4.94 -6.45 0.71
N ALA A 55 4.85 -7.76 0.97
CA ALA A 55 5.86 -8.48 1.75
C ALA A 55 7.25 -8.42 1.10
N ARG A 56 7.31 -8.44 -0.24
CA ARG A 56 8.56 -8.26 -1.00
C ARG A 56 9.19 -6.90 -0.74
N LEU A 57 8.39 -5.84 -0.75
CA LEU A 57 8.87 -4.47 -0.60
C LEU A 57 9.30 -4.16 0.83
N ILE A 58 8.45 -4.49 1.82
CA ILE A 58 8.78 -4.24 3.23
C ILE A 58 9.86 -5.19 3.75
N GLY A 59 10.00 -6.39 3.16
CA GLY A 59 11.03 -7.36 3.51
C GLY A 59 12.41 -7.05 2.93
N ALA A 60 12.53 -6.08 2.03
CA ALA A 60 13.79 -5.69 1.41
C ALA A 60 14.62 -4.70 2.27
N THR A 61 14.45 -4.72 3.57
CA THR A 61 15.18 -3.90 4.55
C THR A 61 16.15 -4.77 5.37
N PRO A 62 17.24 -4.20 5.91
CA PRO A 62 18.07 -4.92 6.89
C PRO A 62 17.41 -5.08 8.26
N LEU A 63 16.26 -4.45 8.51
CA LEU A 63 15.53 -4.55 9.77
C LEU A 63 14.64 -5.79 9.80
N GLN A 64 14.41 -6.36 10.97
CA GLN A 64 13.47 -7.47 11.12
C GLN A 64 12.04 -6.92 11.15
N ILE A 65 11.20 -7.48 10.28
CA ILE A 65 9.79 -7.13 10.17
C ILE A 65 8.95 -8.34 10.60
N ASP A 66 7.98 -8.09 11.47
CA ASP A 66 6.89 -9.01 11.81
C ASP A 66 5.62 -8.52 11.12
N LEU A 67 5.17 -9.25 10.09
CA LEU A 67 4.03 -8.86 9.27
C LEU A 67 2.74 -9.53 9.74
N SER A 68 1.77 -8.71 10.15
CA SER A 68 0.42 -9.13 10.53
C SER A 68 -0.57 -8.83 9.41
N LEU A 69 -1.28 -9.84 8.92
CA LEU A 69 -2.32 -9.69 7.91
C LEU A 69 -3.68 -9.44 8.57
N ILE A 70 -4.34 -8.34 8.19
CA ILE A 70 -5.63 -7.92 8.75
C ILE A 70 -6.67 -7.88 7.62
N ARG A 71 -7.88 -8.32 7.93
CA ARG A 71 -9.06 -8.21 7.07
C ARG A 71 -10.19 -7.47 7.76
N MET A 72 -11.15 -6.97 6.99
CA MET A 72 -12.42 -6.50 7.52
C MET A 72 -13.15 -7.66 8.19
N SER A 73 -13.82 -7.40 9.32
CA SER A 73 -14.42 -8.45 10.15
C SER A 73 -15.66 -9.08 9.49
N ASP A 74 -16.54 -8.23 8.97
CA ASP A 74 -17.85 -8.66 8.46
C ASP A 74 -17.91 -8.76 6.93
N HIS A 75 -16.75 -8.55 6.24
CA HIS A 75 -16.69 -8.61 4.77
C HIS A 75 -16.20 -9.98 4.31
N GLU A 76 -17.06 -10.71 3.59
CA GLU A 76 -16.71 -11.99 2.96
C GLU A 76 -15.91 -11.76 1.67
N SER A 77 -14.73 -12.36 1.60
CA SER A 77 -13.92 -12.36 0.38
C SER A 77 -14.42 -13.43 -0.59
N ARG A 78 -14.78 -13.03 -1.81
CA ARG A 78 -15.26 -13.94 -2.86
C ARG A 78 -14.16 -14.58 -3.71
N HIS A 79 -12.93 -14.07 -3.63
CA HIS A 79 -11.82 -14.42 -4.53
C HIS A 79 -10.60 -15.03 -3.82
N THR A 80 -10.70 -15.23 -2.51
CA THR A 80 -9.66 -15.89 -1.71
C THR A 80 -10.30 -17.02 -0.92
N ALA A 81 -9.67 -18.18 -0.89
CA ALA A 81 -10.16 -19.36 -0.19
C ALA A 81 -10.35 -19.06 1.31
N ALA A 82 -11.44 -19.56 1.90
CA ALA A 82 -11.75 -19.36 3.31
C ALA A 82 -10.60 -19.88 4.22
N ASP A 83 -10.07 -21.06 3.93
CA ASP A 83 -8.98 -21.68 4.68
C ASP A 83 -7.71 -20.77 4.73
N HIS A 84 -7.43 -20.04 3.65
CA HIS A 84 -6.33 -19.08 3.62
C HIS A 84 -6.60 -17.90 4.56
N LEU A 85 -7.83 -17.38 4.53
CA LEU A 85 -8.23 -16.27 5.39
C LEU A 85 -8.21 -16.66 6.87
N GLU A 86 -8.75 -17.82 7.19
CA GLU A 86 -8.78 -18.33 8.57
C GLU A 86 -7.37 -18.64 9.11
N SER A 87 -6.47 -19.10 8.25
CA SER A 87 -5.12 -19.48 8.65
C SER A 87 -4.18 -18.29 8.86
N PHE A 88 -4.36 -17.19 8.10
CA PHE A 88 -3.35 -16.13 8.00
C PHE A 88 -3.88 -14.73 8.33
N TYR A 89 -5.20 -14.50 8.25
CA TYR A 89 -5.79 -13.18 8.47
C TYR A 89 -6.50 -13.09 9.80
N ARG A 90 -6.25 -12.02 10.52
CA ARG A 90 -7.01 -11.67 11.73
C ARG A 90 -8.11 -10.67 11.36
N PRO A 91 -9.37 -10.86 11.79
CA PRO A 91 -10.41 -9.86 11.68
C PRO A 91 -10.02 -8.59 12.47
N PHE A 92 -10.37 -7.42 11.95
CA PHE A 92 -10.01 -6.15 12.61
C PHE A 92 -10.59 -6.04 14.03
N ASN A 93 -11.81 -6.51 14.28
CA ASN A 93 -12.42 -6.48 15.60
C ASN A 93 -11.61 -7.24 16.66
N GLU A 94 -10.98 -8.36 16.30
CA GLU A 94 -10.09 -9.12 17.19
C GLU A 94 -8.79 -8.36 17.47
N VAL A 95 -8.21 -7.74 16.43
CA VAL A 95 -7.00 -6.91 16.58
C VAL A 95 -7.28 -5.70 17.45
N ALA A 96 -8.40 -5.03 17.26
CA ALA A 96 -8.80 -3.87 18.07
C ALA A 96 -9.06 -4.27 19.53
N ALA A 97 -9.67 -5.43 19.77
CA ALA A 97 -9.96 -5.93 21.12
C ALA A 97 -8.70 -6.40 21.86
N SER A 98 -7.64 -6.81 21.16
CA SER A 98 -6.39 -7.28 21.78
C SER A 98 -5.57 -6.17 22.43
N GLY A 99 -5.84 -4.89 22.09
CA GLY A 99 -5.04 -3.75 22.54
C GLY A 99 -3.63 -3.69 21.96
N GLU A 100 -3.35 -4.50 20.93
CA GLU A 100 -2.05 -4.51 20.25
C GLU A 100 -1.77 -3.18 19.54
N ARG A 101 -0.49 -2.82 19.50
CA ARG A 101 0.01 -1.65 18.77
C ARG A 101 1.01 -2.06 17.70
N PHE A 102 1.10 -1.25 16.66
CA PHE A 102 1.93 -1.49 15.51
C PHE A 102 2.84 -0.30 15.21
N ASP A 103 4.05 -0.60 14.78
CA ASP A 103 4.98 0.41 14.27
C ASP A 103 4.44 1.03 12.97
N GLY A 104 3.81 0.23 12.11
CA GLY A 104 3.21 0.69 10.87
C GLY A 104 1.99 -0.08 10.42
N LEU A 105 1.10 0.58 9.67
CA LEU A 105 -0.04 -0.04 9.00
C LEU A 105 -0.08 0.38 7.54
N ILE A 106 -0.17 -0.60 6.65
CA ILE A 106 -0.49 -0.37 5.23
C ILE A 106 -1.97 -0.69 5.00
N VAL A 107 -2.69 0.21 4.34
CA VAL A 107 -4.07 0.01 3.87
C VAL A 107 -4.06 -0.07 2.35
N THR A 108 -4.42 -1.22 1.80
CA THR A 108 -4.36 -1.45 0.35
C THR A 108 -5.50 -0.78 -0.41
N GLY A 109 -5.41 -0.73 -1.72
CA GLY A 109 -6.51 -0.40 -2.60
C GLY A 109 -7.67 -1.40 -2.51
N ALA A 110 -8.78 -1.05 -3.17
CA ALA A 110 -9.93 -1.93 -3.38
C ALA A 110 -10.60 -1.56 -4.73
N PRO A 111 -11.10 -2.52 -5.52
CA PRO A 111 -11.68 -2.26 -6.83
C PRO A 111 -13.15 -1.78 -6.73
N ILE A 112 -13.38 -0.75 -5.94
CA ILE A 112 -14.70 -0.15 -5.64
C ILE A 112 -14.70 1.37 -5.84
N GLU A 113 -13.83 1.85 -6.70
CA GLU A 113 -13.53 3.27 -6.92
C GLU A 113 -14.74 4.09 -7.35
N HIS A 114 -15.69 3.46 -8.07
CA HIS A 114 -16.92 4.11 -8.53
C HIS A 114 -17.95 4.38 -7.42
N LEU A 115 -17.84 3.65 -6.30
CA LEU A 115 -18.79 3.82 -5.20
C LEU A 115 -18.47 5.09 -4.39
N PRO A 116 -19.47 5.91 -4.06
CA PRO A 116 -19.34 6.85 -2.96
C PRO A 116 -18.92 6.14 -1.68
N TYR A 117 -18.14 6.81 -0.81
CA TYR A 117 -17.61 6.14 0.38
C TYR A 117 -18.71 5.61 1.31
N ASP A 118 -19.81 6.34 1.48
CA ASP A 118 -20.97 5.96 2.29
C ASP A 118 -21.76 4.76 1.75
N GLN A 119 -21.53 4.37 0.49
CA GLN A 119 -22.13 3.18 -0.12
C GLN A 119 -21.23 1.94 -0.04
N VAL A 120 -20.02 2.07 0.49
CA VAL A 120 -19.12 0.93 0.72
C VAL A 120 -19.64 0.14 1.93
N THR A 121 -19.94 -1.14 1.74
CA THR A 121 -20.59 -1.99 2.75
C THR A 121 -19.84 -2.08 4.09
N TYR A 122 -18.52 -1.95 4.07
CA TYR A 122 -17.66 -1.98 5.26
C TYR A 122 -17.12 -0.59 5.64
N TRP A 123 -17.75 0.50 5.14
CA TRP A 123 -17.24 1.85 5.37
C TRP A 123 -17.19 2.24 6.85
N ASP A 124 -18.22 1.91 7.61
CA ASP A 124 -18.27 2.21 9.05
C ASP A 124 -17.18 1.46 9.84
N GLU A 125 -16.87 0.22 9.46
CA GLU A 125 -15.77 -0.51 10.07
C GLU A 125 -14.42 0.09 9.66
N LEU A 126 -14.25 0.47 8.38
CA LEU A 126 -13.02 1.09 7.89
C LEU A 126 -12.75 2.43 8.57
N ARG A 127 -13.78 3.23 8.84
CA ARG A 127 -13.66 4.47 9.65
C ARG A 127 -13.16 4.15 11.06
N ARG A 128 -13.68 3.10 11.70
CA ARG A 128 -13.17 2.64 13.01
C ARG A 128 -11.71 2.22 12.95
N VAL A 129 -11.28 1.56 11.86
CA VAL A 129 -9.85 1.27 11.63
C VAL A 129 -9.05 2.56 11.61
N PHE A 130 -9.47 3.55 10.80
CA PHE A 130 -8.75 4.81 10.68
C PHE A 130 -8.67 5.56 12.02
N ASP A 131 -9.76 5.63 12.79
CA ASP A 131 -9.73 6.25 14.11
C ASP A 131 -8.86 5.48 15.10
N TRP A 132 -8.88 4.14 15.06
CA TRP A 132 -8.03 3.27 15.87
C TRP A 132 -6.53 3.51 15.58
N THR A 133 -6.15 3.83 14.34
CA THR A 133 -4.74 4.13 14.00
C THR A 133 -4.18 5.30 14.80
N ARG A 134 -5.00 6.28 15.20
CA ARG A 134 -4.54 7.46 15.95
C ARG A 134 -3.84 7.13 17.28
N THR A 135 -4.19 5.98 17.87
CA THR A 135 -3.71 5.58 19.20
C THR A 135 -2.96 4.25 19.20
N HIS A 136 -3.03 3.48 18.11
CA HIS A 136 -2.46 2.12 18.09
C HIS A 136 -1.43 1.92 16.96
N VAL A 137 -1.24 2.88 16.08
CA VAL A 137 -0.30 2.77 14.95
C VAL A 137 0.58 4.01 14.90
N HIS A 138 1.89 3.81 14.84
CA HIS A 138 2.83 4.94 14.80
C HIS A 138 2.81 5.64 13.43
N SER A 139 2.85 4.89 12.33
CA SER A 139 2.79 5.44 10.96
C SER A 139 1.83 4.67 10.09
N THR A 140 1.06 5.37 9.24
CA THR A 140 0.09 4.75 8.34
C THR A 140 0.41 5.07 6.88
N PHE A 141 0.22 4.08 6.00
CA PHE A 141 0.47 4.20 4.57
C PHE A 141 -0.75 3.69 3.79
N GLY A 142 -1.54 4.60 3.22
CA GLY A 142 -2.67 4.27 2.36
C GLY A 142 -2.26 4.18 0.90
N VAL A 143 -2.72 3.13 0.20
CA VAL A 143 -2.37 2.87 -1.20
C VAL A 143 -3.61 2.87 -2.07
N CYS A 144 -3.56 3.59 -3.20
CA CYS A 144 -4.62 3.72 -4.20
C CYS A 144 -5.96 4.15 -3.55
N TRP A 145 -7.01 3.38 -3.72
CA TRP A 145 -8.31 3.65 -3.10
C TRP A 145 -8.22 3.75 -1.57
N GLY A 146 -7.41 2.88 -0.93
CA GLY A 146 -7.18 2.96 0.53
C GLY A 146 -6.54 4.29 0.95
N GLY A 147 -5.60 4.81 0.16
CA GLY A 147 -5.01 6.13 0.37
C GLY A 147 -6.03 7.26 0.22
N MET A 148 -6.89 7.20 -0.82
CA MET A 148 -7.97 8.16 -1.02
C MET A 148 -9.01 8.11 0.11
N ALA A 149 -9.39 6.90 0.55
CA ALA A 149 -10.34 6.71 1.65
C ALA A 149 -9.81 7.25 2.98
N MET A 150 -8.53 7.02 3.27
CA MET A 150 -7.85 7.61 4.44
C MET A 150 -7.80 9.14 4.35
N ALA A 151 -7.40 9.68 3.20
CA ALA A 151 -7.31 11.12 2.99
C ALA A 151 -8.69 11.80 3.09
N TRP A 152 -9.75 11.15 2.61
CA TRP A 152 -11.12 11.60 2.83
C TRP A 152 -11.50 11.59 4.31
N HIS A 153 -11.22 10.51 5.04
CA HIS A 153 -11.59 10.39 6.45
C HIS A 153 -10.89 11.43 7.33
N PHE A 154 -9.58 11.64 7.12
CA PHE A 154 -8.78 12.51 7.99
C PHE A 154 -8.84 13.98 7.61
N HIS A 155 -8.99 14.28 6.30
CA HIS A 155 -8.82 15.63 5.76
C HIS A 155 -10.04 16.11 4.94
N GLY A 156 -11.05 15.25 4.71
CA GLY A 156 -12.15 15.56 3.79
C GLY A 156 -11.67 15.78 2.35
N LEU A 157 -10.57 15.13 1.95
CA LEU A 157 -9.99 15.26 0.61
C LEU A 157 -10.84 14.50 -0.41
N PRO A 158 -11.56 15.17 -1.33
CA PRO A 158 -12.50 14.52 -2.22
C PRO A 158 -11.78 13.73 -3.33
N LYS A 159 -12.43 12.69 -3.82
CA LYS A 159 -12.07 12.04 -5.09
C LYS A 159 -12.97 12.56 -6.20
N HIS A 160 -12.40 12.77 -7.39
CA HIS A 160 -13.10 13.21 -8.59
C HIS A 160 -13.02 12.12 -9.64
N MET A 161 -14.16 11.72 -10.20
CA MET A 161 -14.17 10.71 -11.27
C MET A 161 -13.62 11.30 -12.55
N LEU A 162 -12.76 10.54 -13.22
CA LEU A 162 -12.25 10.84 -14.56
C LEU A 162 -13.24 10.32 -15.61
N ASP A 163 -13.24 10.95 -16.78
CA ASP A 163 -14.02 10.47 -17.93
C ASP A 163 -13.45 9.14 -18.44
N ASP A 164 -12.12 9.02 -18.46
CA ASP A 164 -11.39 7.83 -18.86
C ASP A 164 -10.49 7.33 -17.73
N LYS A 165 -10.25 6.01 -17.69
CA LYS A 165 -9.35 5.38 -16.72
C LYS A 165 -7.92 5.88 -16.92
N ALA A 166 -7.30 6.44 -15.89
CA ALA A 166 -5.86 6.66 -15.90
C ALA A 166 -5.17 5.28 -15.80
N PHE A 167 -4.62 4.80 -16.94
CA PHE A 167 -4.14 3.44 -17.08
C PHE A 167 -2.81 3.37 -17.82
N GLY A 168 -1.75 2.95 -17.14
CA GLY A 168 -0.40 2.87 -17.73
C GLY A 168 0.71 3.22 -16.76
N CYS A 169 1.88 3.59 -17.30
CA CYS A 169 3.03 4.05 -16.55
C CYS A 169 3.31 5.51 -16.88
N PHE A 170 3.27 6.38 -15.88
CA PHE A 170 3.41 7.82 -16.05
C PHE A 170 4.62 8.36 -15.29
N ARG A 171 5.23 9.42 -15.83
CA ARG A 171 6.34 10.11 -15.19
C ARG A 171 5.83 11.01 -14.07
N HIS A 172 6.51 10.95 -12.93
CA HIS A 172 6.22 11.75 -11.75
C HIS A 172 7.48 12.48 -11.34
N ARG A 173 7.36 13.78 -11.10
CA ARG A 173 8.45 14.62 -10.59
C ARG A 173 8.57 14.48 -9.09
N ASN A 174 9.80 14.43 -8.61
CA ASN A 174 10.13 14.58 -7.19
C ASN A 174 10.04 16.06 -6.82
N LEU A 175 9.03 16.42 -6.04
CA LEU A 175 8.76 17.78 -5.57
C LEU A 175 9.37 18.06 -4.19
N ALA A 176 9.86 17.02 -3.51
CA ALA A 176 10.40 17.09 -2.16
C ALA A 176 11.70 16.26 -2.02
N PRO A 177 12.81 16.67 -2.70
CA PRO A 177 14.05 15.87 -2.75
C PRO A 177 14.71 15.66 -1.39
N PHE A 178 14.32 16.43 -0.37
CA PHE A 178 14.82 16.31 1.00
C PHE A 178 13.88 15.54 1.93
N SER A 179 12.73 15.07 1.43
CA SER A 179 11.85 14.21 2.21
C SER A 179 12.56 12.90 2.59
N PRO A 180 12.45 12.44 3.85
CA PRO A 180 13.04 11.18 4.27
C PRO A 180 12.53 9.98 3.46
N TYR A 181 11.28 10.05 2.97
CA TYR A 181 10.66 9.00 2.16
C TYR A 181 11.21 8.92 0.74
N LEU A 182 11.73 10.03 0.19
CA LEU A 182 12.26 10.10 -1.17
C LEU A 182 13.78 10.04 -1.24
N ARG A 183 14.45 9.65 -0.17
CA ARG A 183 15.90 9.49 -0.16
C ARG A 183 16.35 8.49 -1.23
N GLY A 184 17.27 8.91 -2.11
CA GLY A 184 17.78 8.11 -3.22
C GLY A 184 16.89 8.07 -4.47
N PHE A 185 15.74 8.76 -4.45
CA PHE A 185 14.90 8.91 -5.64
C PHE A 185 15.56 9.78 -6.71
N SER A 186 15.31 9.44 -7.96
CA SER A 186 15.59 10.32 -9.09
C SER A 186 14.63 11.52 -9.08
N ASP A 187 15.01 12.59 -9.80
CA ASP A 187 14.14 13.77 -9.98
C ASP A 187 12.85 13.42 -10.77
N ASP A 188 12.90 12.33 -11.53
CA ASP A 188 11.83 11.84 -12.40
C ASP A 188 11.68 10.32 -12.24
N VAL A 189 10.49 9.86 -11.96
CA VAL A 189 10.16 8.47 -11.62
C VAL A 189 8.99 7.98 -12.45
N LEU A 190 9.12 6.82 -13.09
CA LEU A 190 8.02 6.16 -13.78
C LEU A 190 7.21 5.32 -12.78
N ILE A 191 5.89 5.57 -12.68
CA ILE A 191 5.03 4.88 -11.72
C ILE A 191 3.78 4.32 -12.43
N PRO A 192 3.38 3.05 -12.15
CA PRO A 192 2.14 2.47 -12.63
C PRO A 192 0.92 3.17 -12.02
N VAL A 193 -0.08 3.37 -12.87
CA VAL A 193 -1.37 3.98 -12.52
C VAL A 193 -2.48 3.11 -13.08
N SER A 194 -3.47 2.81 -12.25
CA SER A 194 -4.69 2.11 -12.64
C SER A 194 -5.83 2.59 -11.75
N ARG A 195 -6.51 3.67 -12.17
CA ARG A 195 -7.59 4.26 -11.37
C ARG A 195 -8.58 5.06 -12.22
N TRP A 196 -9.82 5.06 -11.77
CA TRP A 196 -10.88 5.89 -12.31
C TRP A 196 -11.01 7.25 -11.61
N PRO A 197 -10.78 7.40 -10.29
CA PRO A 197 -10.80 8.70 -9.64
C PRO A 197 -9.42 9.35 -9.58
N GLU A 198 -9.42 10.66 -9.41
CA GLU A 198 -8.24 11.45 -9.07
C GLU A 198 -8.45 12.23 -7.78
N VAL A 199 -7.35 12.62 -7.15
CA VAL A 199 -7.28 13.68 -6.16
C VAL A 199 -6.62 14.88 -6.83
N ARG A 200 -7.22 16.07 -6.69
CA ARG A 200 -6.71 17.28 -7.35
C ARG A 200 -5.71 18.00 -6.48
N GLN A 201 -4.68 18.58 -7.11
CA GLN A 201 -3.67 19.36 -6.39
C GLN A 201 -4.30 20.54 -5.65
N SER A 202 -5.29 21.22 -6.25
CA SER A 202 -6.01 22.32 -5.61
C SER A 202 -6.71 21.94 -4.30
N ASP A 203 -7.20 20.69 -4.21
CA ASP A 203 -7.82 20.20 -3.00
C ASP A 203 -6.79 19.89 -1.91
N ILE A 204 -5.60 19.44 -2.28
CA ILE A 204 -4.48 19.23 -1.36
C ILE A 204 -3.97 20.59 -0.86
N ASP A 205 -3.74 21.55 -1.76
CA ASP A 205 -3.23 22.88 -1.42
C ASP A 205 -4.17 23.65 -0.48
N ALA A 206 -5.48 23.37 -0.55
CA ALA A 206 -6.47 23.95 0.36
C ALA A 206 -6.35 23.40 1.81
N ARG A 207 -5.50 22.39 2.04
CA ARG A 207 -5.26 21.75 3.33
C ARG A 207 -3.79 21.94 3.71
N GLY A 208 -3.54 22.94 4.56
CA GLY A 208 -2.19 23.37 4.89
C GLY A 208 -1.31 22.34 5.60
N GLU A 209 -1.90 21.25 6.11
CA GLU A 209 -1.21 20.13 6.74
C GLU A 209 -0.69 19.09 5.75
N LEU A 210 -1.13 19.12 4.48
CA LEU A 210 -0.74 18.14 3.46
C LEU A 210 0.35 18.69 2.56
N GLN A 211 1.33 17.84 2.25
CA GLN A 211 2.39 18.13 1.29
C GLN A 211 2.42 17.10 0.17
N THR A 212 2.39 17.55 -1.10
CA THR A 212 2.62 16.69 -2.25
C THR A 212 4.12 16.43 -2.42
N LEU A 213 4.52 15.17 -2.40
CA LEU A 213 5.91 14.74 -2.55
C LEU A 213 6.23 14.31 -3.98
N LEU A 214 5.31 13.60 -4.65
CA LEU A 214 5.42 13.18 -6.05
C LEU A 214 4.16 13.57 -6.81
N ALA A 215 4.30 14.13 -8.01
CA ALA A 215 3.20 14.44 -8.89
C ALA A 215 3.57 14.28 -10.37
N SER A 216 2.56 13.99 -11.19
CA SER A 216 2.64 13.92 -12.65
C SER A 216 1.88 15.07 -13.28
N GLU A 217 2.41 15.63 -14.37
CA GLU A 217 1.67 16.61 -15.18
C GLU A 217 0.48 15.97 -15.91
N GLN A 218 0.52 14.64 -16.16
CA GLN A 218 -0.51 13.92 -16.91
C GLN A 218 -1.61 13.34 -16.02
N VAL A 219 -1.25 12.85 -14.82
CA VAL A 219 -2.17 12.12 -13.95
C VAL A 219 -2.23 12.69 -12.51
N GLY A 220 -1.70 13.90 -12.30
CA GLY A 220 -1.83 14.62 -11.04
C GLY A 220 -1.02 14.10 -9.87
N PRO A 221 -1.41 14.43 -8.63
CA PRO A 221 -0.73 14.01 -7.41
C PRO A 221 -0.60 12.48 -7.28
N CYS A 222 0.53 12.04 -6.75
CA CYS A 222 0.83 10.63 -6.57
C CYS A 222 1.08 10.27 -5.11
N LEU A 223 2.04 10.91 -4.47
CA LEU A 223 2.42 10.70 -3.08
C LEU A 223 2.22 11.98 -2.30
N VAL A 224 1.44 11.89 -1.22
CA VAL A 224 1.11 13.01 -0.33
C VAL A 224 1.43 12.61 1.10
N GLU A 225 1.92 13.53 1.89
CA GLU A 225 2.30 13.37 3.29
C GLU A 225 1.45 14.27 4.21
N ASP A 226 1.02 13.71 5.34
CA ASP A 226 0.67 14.44 6.57
C ASP A 226 1.77 14.14 7.59
N ALA A 227 2.78 15.01 7.64
CA ALA A 227 3.97 14.81 8.46
C ALA A 227 3.65 14.81 9.96
N ALA A 228 2.72 15.68 10.40
CA ALA A 228 2.34 15.78 11.81
C ALA A 228 1.69 14.51 12.34
N ALA A 229 0.91 13.82 11.50
CA ALA A 229 0.25 12.59 11.87
C ALA A 229 0.98 11.33 11.37
N ARG A 230 2.15 11.47 10.75
CA ARG A 230 2.97 10.37 10.21
C ARG A 230 2.18 9.49 9.23
N ARG A 231 1.44 10.16 8.30
CA ARG A 231 0.60 9.48 7.30
C ARG A 231 1.12 9.72 5.89
N LEU A 232 1.16 8.65 5.12
CA LEU A 232 1.44 8.69 3.68
C LEU A 232 0.22 8.21 2.89
N TYR A 233 -0.04 8.87 1.78
CA TYR A 233 -1.10 8.55 0.83
C TYR A 233 -0.48 8.45 -0.56
N ILE A 234 -0.36 7.24 -1.10
CA ILE A 234 0.00 7.05 -2.50
C ILE A 234 -1.26 6.70 -3.30
N PHE A 235 -1.52 7.43 -4.38
CA PHE A 235 -2.71 7.21 -5.22
C PHE A 235 -2.44 6.29 -6.42
N ASN A 236 -1.21 5.89 -6.61
CA ASN A 236 -0.71 5.04 -7.69
C ASN A 236 -0.05 3.77 -7.12
N HIS A 237 0.58 2.93 -7.96
CA HIS A 237 0.92 1.55 -7.60
C HIS A 237 2.42 1.23 -7.78
N LEU A 238 3.26 1.57 -6.82
CA LEU A 238 4.66 1.14 -6.81
C LEU A 238 4.84 -0.35 -6.45
N GLU A 239 3.83 -0.96 -5.80
CA GLU A 239 3.84 -2.38 -5.41
C GLU A 239 3.60 -3.35 -6.58
N TYR A 240 3.12 -2.87 -7.71
CA TYR A 240 2.74 -3.72 -8.84
C TYR A 240 3.91 -4.54 -9.40
N ASP A 241 3.62 -5.81 -9.70
CA ASP A 241 4.50 -6.67 -10.48
C ASP A 241 4.56 -6.23 -11.95
N SER A 242 5.56 -6.74 -12.67
CA SER A 242 5.76 -6.40 -14.09
C SER A 242 4.53 -6.66 -14.94
N THR A 243 3.72 -7.67 -14.60
CA THR A 243 2.56 -8.11 -15.37
C THR A 243 1.21 -7.61 -14.84
N THR A 244 1.16 -6.88 -13.70
CA THR A 244 -0.11 -6.55 -13.06
C THR A 244 -1.04 -5.74 -13.97
N LEU A 245 -0.53 -4.70 -14.65
CA LEU A 245 -1.34 -3.93 -15.62
C LEU A 245 -1.74 -4.77 -16.84
N LYS A 246 -0.88 -5.71 -17.27
CA LYS A 246 -1.22 -6.66 -18.34
C LYS A 246 -2.38 -7.57 -17.91
N ASP A 247 -2.31 -8.12 -16.70
CA ASP A 247 -3.36 -9.00 -16.17
C ASP A 247 -4.71 -8.26 -16.04
N GLU A 248 -4.68 -6.97 -15.71
CA GLU A 248 -5.87 -6.11 -15.71
C GLU A 248 -6.39 -5.87 -17.12
N TYR A 249 -5.52 -5.52 -18.05
CA TYR A 249 -5.86 -5.29 -19.45
C TYR A 249 -6.47 -6.53 -20.10
N ASP A 250 -5.79 -7.67 -19.98
CA ASP A 250 -6.26 -8.95 -20.55
C ASP A 250 -7.61 -9.38 -19.97
N ARG A 251 -7.82 -9.18 -18.66
CA ARG A 251 -9.10 -9.46 -17.99
C ARG A 251 -10.22 -8.59 -18.57
N ASP A 252 -9.99 -7.30 -18.72
CA ASP A 252 -11.02 -6.36 -19.15
C ASP A 252 -11.34 -6.54 -20.64
N VAL A 253 -10.33 -6.82 -21.48
CA VAL A 253 -10.51 -7.24 -22.88
C VAL A 253 -11.33 -8.52 -22.98
N ALA A 254 -11.00 -9.54 -22.18
CA ALA A 254 -11.73 -10.82 -22.16
C ALA A 254 -13.18 -10.67 -21.69
N ALA A 255 -13.46 -9.69 -20.82
CA ALA A 255 -14.80 -9.34 -20.34
C ALA A 255 -15.59 -8.47 -21.34
N GLY A 256 -14.97 -8.02 -22.45
CA GLY A 256 -15.57 -7.08 -23.40
C GLY A 256 -15.78 -5.67 -22.82
N THR A 257 -15.06 -5.33 -21.74
CA THR A 257 -15.08 -4.00 -21.15
C THR A 257 -14.23 -3.06 -22.01
N PRO A 258 -14.73 -1.87 -22.37
CA PRO A 258 -13.90 -0.89 -23.07
C PRO A 258 -12.70 -0.50 -22.22
N ILE A 259 -11.51 -0.77 -22.72
CA ILE A 259 -10.24 -0.43 -22.08
C ILE A 259 -9.17 -0.16 -23.15
N GLU A 260 -8.38 0.87 -22.94
CA GLU A 260 -7.22 1.16 -23.79
C GLU A 260 -5.99 0.37 -23.36
N VAL A 261 -5.05 0.19 -24.28
CA VAL A 261 -3.73 -0.36 -23.97
C VAL A 261 -3.06 0.52 -22.90
N PRO A 262 -2.49 -0.06 -21.83
CA PRO A 262 -1.86 0.76 -20.80
C PRO A 262 -0.70 1.58 -21.37
N ALA A 263 -0.80 2.90 -21.23
CA ALA A 263 0.14 3.87 -21.81
C ALA A 263 1.57 3.69 -21.27
N ASN A 264 2.58 3.78 -22.14
CA ASN A 264 4.02 3.71 -21.78
C ASN A 264 4.44 2.45 -21.02
N TYR A 265 3.65 1.41 -21.08
CA TYR A 265 3.87 0.18 -20.31
C TYR A 265 4.55 -0.92 -21.11
N TYR A 266 4.06 -1.20 -22.30
CA TYR A 266 4.68 -2.15 -23.21
C TYR A 266 5.83 -1.49 -23.98
N PRO A 267 6.85 -2.26 -24.41
CA PRO A 267 7.81 -1.77 -25.40
C PRO A 267 7.08 -1.38 -26.69
N ASP A 268 7.30 -0.14 -27.14
CA ASP A 268 6.67 0.45 -28.36
C ASP A 268 5.12 0.43 -28.31
N ASP A 269 4.55 0.43 -27.10
CA ASP A 269 3.10 0.32 -26.81
C ASP A 269 2.42 -0.90 -27.45
N ASP A 270 3.19 -1.95 -27.75
CA ASP A 270 2.72 -3.20 -28.35
C ASP A 270 2.34 -4.23 -27.28
N PRO A 271 1.04 -4.53 -27.07
CA PRO A 271 0.58 -5.45 -26.02
C PRO A 271 0.98 -6.93 -26.25
N SER A 272 1.49 -7.28 -27.43
CA SER A 272 2.06 -8.59 -27.71
C SER A 272 3.45 -8.79 -27.08
N ARG A 273 4.12 -7.70 -26.70
CA ARG A 273 5.47 -7.72 -26.13
C ARG A 273 5.43 -7.85 -24.60
N THR A 274 6.48 -8.44 -24.04
CA THR A 274 6.60 -8.57 -22.58
C THR A 274 6.84 -7.21 -21.93
N PRO A 275 6.03 -6.79 -20.94
CA PRO A 275 6.21 -5.52 -20.27
C PRO A 275 7.47 -5.53 -19.39
N MET A 276 8.07 -4.35 -19.23
CA MET A 276 9.27 -4.17 -18.41
C MET A 276 8.96 -3.37 -17.16
N ASN A 277 9.35 -3.90 -16.00
CA ASN A 277 9.27 -3.17 -14.75
C ASN A 277 10.36 -2.09 -14.69
N ARG A 278 9.94 -0.82 -14.71
CA ARG A 278 10.83 0.36 -14.64
C ARG A 278 10.72 1.12 -13.31
N TRP A 279 9.88 0.63 -12.37
CA TRP A 279 9.60 1.29 -11.09
C TRP A 279 10.11 0.51 -9.87
N ARG A 280 10.60 -0.72 -10.05
CA ARG A 280 10.99 -1.61 -8.96
C ARG A 280 12.00 -0.99 -8.00
N SER A 281 13.02 -0.31 -8.50
CA SER A 281 14.03 0.32 -7.64
C SER A 281 13.43 1.41 -6.76
N HIS A 282 12.57 2.25 -7.30
CA HIS A 282 11.89 3.31 -6.55
C HIS A 282 10.84 2.74 -5.58
N ALA A 283 10.18 1.63 -5.92
CA ALA A 283 9.33 0.91 -5.01
C ALA A 283 10.11 0.44 -3.77
N HIS A 284 11.25 -0.23 -3.96
CA HIS A 284 12.10 -0.64 -2.85
C HIS A 284 12.63 0.54 -2.03
N LEU A 285 12.97 1.66 -2.68
CA LEU A 285 13.40 2.87 -1.98
C LEU A 285 12.28 3.46 -1.13
N LEU A 286 11.06 3.63 -1.67
CA LEU A 286 9.95 4.22 -0.93
C LEU A 286 9.60 3.41 0.32
N TYR A 287 9.39 2.11 0.15
CA TYR A 287 9.01 1.24 1.27
C TYR A 287 10.16 1.05 2.26
N GLY A 288 11.41 0.95 1.78
CA GLY A 288 12.60 0.89 2.62
C GLY A 288 12.82 2.18 3.43
N ASN A 289 12.60 3.34 2.81
CA ASN A 289 12.67 4.63 3.48
C ASN A 289 11.55 4.80 4.52
N TRP A 290 10.32 4.37 4.20
CA TRP A 290 9.22 4.38 5.16
C TRP A 290 9.50 3.49 6.38
N ILE A 291 10.02 2.28 6.16
CA ILE A 291 10.44 1.37 7.26
C ILE A 291 11.57 2.00 8.09
N ASN A 292 12.52 2.66 7.43
CA ASN A 292 13.61 3.34 8.14
C ASN A 292 13.08 4.51 8.97
N GLU A 293 12.15 5.31 8.46
CA GLU A 293 11.54 6.41 9.20
C GLU A 293 10.77 5.91 10.42
N ILE A 294 9.99 4.83 10.27
CA ILE A 294 9.35 4.14 11.38
C ILE A 294 10.39 3.73 12.44
N TYR A 295 11.46 3.06 12.02
CA TYR A 295 12.50 2.59 12.94
C TYR A 295 13.15 3.72 13.72
N GLN A 296 13.35 4.89 13.11
CA GLN A 296 13.99 6.03 13.74
C GLN A 296 13.06 6.79 14.69
N THR A 297 11.75 6.73 14.48
CA THR A 297 10.79 7.61 15.15
C THR A 297 9.81 6.90 16.07
N THR A 298 9.60 5.58 15.91
CA THR A 298 8.72 4.81 16.81
C THR A 298 9.31 4.72 18.22
N PRO A 299 8.51 4.94 19.29
CA PRO A 299 8.97 4.70 20.64
C PRO A 299 9.36 3.21 20.83
N PHE A 300 10.43 2.96 21.59
CA PHE A 300 10.88 1.59 21.84
C PHE A 300 9.77 0.76 22.53
N ASP A 301 9.10 1.35 23.51
CA ASP A 301 7.87 0.78 24.10
C ASP A 301 6.66 1.27 23.29
N LEU A 302 6.01 0.35 22.59
CA LEU A 302 4.82 0.64 21.79
C LEU A 302 3.65 1.17 22.63
N ALA A 303 3.66 0.98 23.97
CA ALA A 303 2.66 1.56 24.85
C ALA A 303 2.66 3.10 24.81
N GLY A 304 3.76 3.73 24.40
CA GLY A 304 3.86 5.18 24.19
C GLY A 304 3.11 5.70 22.95
N ILE A 305 2.71 4.84 22.00
CA ILE A 305 1.98 5.28 20.81
C ILE A 305 0.62 5.87 21.21
N GLY A 306 0.31 7.07 20.70
CA GLY A 306 -0.95 7.78 20.98
C GLY A 306 -1.03 8.46 22.34
N GLN A 307 0.10 8.61 23.04
CA GLN A 307 0.19 9.33 24.31
C GLN A 307 0.90 10.70 24.18
N GLU A 308 1.28 11.09 22.96
CA GLU A 308 1.94 12.37 22.64
C GLU A 308 0.96 13.52 22.49
#